data_f558d8d83dd5eb536e162e170baf2fc6
#
_entry.id   f558d8d83dd5eb536e162e170baf2fc6
#
_cell.length_a   1.000
_cell.length_b   1.000
_cell.length_c   1.000
_cell.angle_alpha   90.00
_cell.angle_beta   90.00
_cell.angle_gamma   90.00
#
_symmetry.space_group_name_H-M   'P 1'
#
loop_
_entity.id
_entity.type
_entity.pdbx_description
1 polymer ?
#
loop_
_entity_poly.entity_id
_entity_poly.type
_entity_poly.pdbx_seq_one_letter_code
_entity_poly.pdbx_strand_id
1 'polypeptide(L)' 'MPEMDDYGRHEVLHMAAFLSRAVASELGEHAQVQANPAWKALADAAGQALWDLYQLVGAEHMAGEDAGSKES' A
#
# COMPACT_ATOMS: atom_id res chain seq x y z
N MET A 1 -11.04 -1.33 19.37
CA MET A 1 -11.82 -0.29 18.77
C MET A 1 -12.51 -0.76 17.54
N PRO A 2 -13.76 -1.05 17.67
CA PRO A 2 -14.50 -1.58 16.53
C PRO A 2 -14.54 -0.63 15.34
N GLU A 3 -14.55 0.64 15.61
CA GLU A 3 -14.63 1.62 14.54
C GLU A 3 -13.37 1.62 13.68
N MET A 4 -12.31 1.01 14.14
CA MET A 4 -11.10 0.95 13.35
C MET A 4 -11.18 -0.11 12.27
N ASP A 5 -12.19 -0.92 12.31
CA ASP A 5 -12.25 -2.06 11.42
C ASP A 5 -12.37 -1.67 9.97
N ASP A 6 -13.52 -1.11 9.61
CA ASP A 6 -13.73 -0.77 8.21
C ASP A 6 -13.11 0.54 7.85
N TYR A 7 -13.39 1.56 8.63
CA TYR A 7 -12.90 2.88 8.29
C TYR A 7 -11.37 2.94 8.36
N GLY A 8 -10.82 2.37 9.42
CA GLY A 8 -9.37 2.37 9.59
C GLY A 8 -8.67 1.60 8.50
N ARG A 9 -9.19 0.43 8.15
CA ARG A 9 -8.60 -0.36 7.08
C ARG A 9 -8.71 0.35 5.74
N HIS A 10 -9.84 0.97 5.49
CA HIS A 10 -10.03 1.72 4.25
C HIS A 10 -9.03 2.86 4.16
N GLU A 11 -8.80 3.53 5.27
CA GLU A 11 -7.85 4.63 5.31
C GLU A 11 -6.43 4.16 5.04
N VAL A 12 -6.03 3.04 5.65
CA VAL A 12 -4.71 2.47 5.41
C VAL A 12 -4.55 2.10 3.95
N LEU A 13 -5.58 1.50 3.38
CA LEU A 13 -5.57 1.11 1.98
C LEU A 13 -5.35 2.31 1.08
N HIS A 14 -6.10 3.36 1.35
CA HIS A 14 -6.01 4.58 0.57
C HIS A 14 -4.62 5.22 0.69
N MET A 15 -4.10 5.29 1.91
CA MET A 15 -2.79 5.88 2.14
C MET A 15 -1.68 5.04 1.52
N ALA A 16 -1.79 3.71 1.62
CA ALA A 16 -0.78 2.85 1.04
C ALA A 16 -0.74 3.01 -0.49
N ALA A 17 -1.91 3.09 -1.11
CA ALA A 17 -1.96 3.30 -2.55
C ALA A 17 -1.36 4.65 -2.92
N PHE A 18 -1.70 5.68 -2.17
CA PHE A 18 -1.18 7.02 -2.43
C PHE A 18 0.34 7.06 -2.29
N LEU A 19 0.86 6.51 -1.18
CA LEU A 19 2.29 6.54 -0.93
C LEU A 19 3.05 5.68 -1.91
N SER A 20 2.47 4.56 -2.31
CA SER A 20 3.09 3.70 -3.31
C SER A 20 3.29 4.48 -4.62
N ARG A 21 2.26 5.20 -5.05
CA ARG A 21 2.37 5.99 -6.26
C ARG A 21 3.34 7.16 -6.08
N ALA A 22 3.33 7.78 -4.89
CA ALA A 22 4.21 8.89 -4.63
C ALA A 22 5.68 8.45 -4.66
N VAL A 23 5.98 7.30 -4.07
CA VAL A 23 7.34 6.78 -4.10
C VAL A 23 7.75 6.52 -5.54
N ALA A 24 6.88 5.91 -6.32
CA ALA A 24 7.21 5.60 -7.71
C ALA A 24 7.45 6.86 -8.53
N SER A 25 6.59 7.87 -8.37
CA SER A 25 6.71 9.04 -9.22
C SER A 25 7.71 10.06 -8.68
N GLU A 26 7.79 10.22 -7.36
CA GLU A 26 8.67 11.24 -6.81
C GLU A 26 10.10 10.77 -6.63
N LEU A 27 10.26 9.56 -6.12
CA LEU A 27 11.59 9.02 -5.90
C LEU A 27 12.06 8.15 -7.04
N GLY A 28 11.19 7.25 -7.49
CA GLY A 28 11.57 6.30 -8.51
C GLY A 28 11.98 6.96 -9.81
N GLU A 29 11.36 8.09 -10.15
CA GLU A 29 11.65 8.77 -11.40
C GLU A 29 12.61 9.94 -11.23
N HIS A 30 13.08 10.19 -10.01
CA HIS A 30 14.01 11.26 -9.78
C HIS A 30 15.35 10.93 -10.43
N ALA A 31 15.89 11.89 -11.17
CA ALA A 31 17.13 11.64 -11.93
C ALA A 31 18.28 11.19 -11.05
N GLN A 32 18.41 11.77 -9.88
CA GLN A 32 19.50 11.39 -8.98
C GLN A 32 19.36 9.97 -8.48
N VAL A 33 18.11 9.55 -8.20
CA VAL A 33 17.85 8.19 -7.75
C VAL A 33 18.12 7.21 -8.88
N GLN A 34 17.68 7.55 -10.08
CA GLN A 34 17.92 6.67 -11.22
C GLN A 34 19.40 6.50 -11.55
N ALA A 35 20.18 7.52 -11.27
CA ALA A 35 21.60 7.48 -11.53
C ALA A 35 22.37 6.69 -10.46
N ASN A 36 21.74 6.37 -9.35
CA ASN A 36 22.40 5.69 -8.24
C ASN A 36 21.74 4.33 -8.02
N PRO A 37 22.38 3.22 -8.42
CA PRO A 37 21.74 1.91 -8.33
C PRO A 37 21.32 1.52 -6.91
N ALA A 38 22.11 1.90 -5.90
CA ALA A 38 21.78 1.56 -4.53
C ALA A 38 20.54 2.32 -4.07
N TRP A 39 20.46 3.60 -4.43
CA TRP A 39 19.30 4.40 -4.08
C TRP A 39 18.06 3.90 -4.82
N LYS A 40 18.24 3.56 -6.07
CA LYS A 40 17.11 3.07 -6.85
C LYS A 40 16.58 1.77 -6.28
N ALA A 41 17.47 0.88 -5.87
CA ALA A 41 17.05 -0.38 -5.27
C ALA A 41 16.24 -0.14 -4.00
N LEU A 42 16.67 0.81 -3.19
CA LEU A 42 15.97 1.11 -1.95
C LEU A 42 14.61 1.76 -2.23
N ALA A 43 14.56 2.66 -3.22
CA ALA A 43 13.29 3.28 -3.58
C ALA A 43 12.32 2.24 -4.13
N ASP A 44 12.82 1.34 -4.96
CA ASP A 44 11.99 0.26 -5.50
C ASP A 44 11.46 -0.63 -4.38
N ALA A 45 12.32 -0.94 -3.41
CA ALA A 45 11.93 -1.78 -2.28
C ALA A 45 10.85 -1.09 -1.44
N ALA A 46 10.99 0.22 -1.25
CA ALA A 46 9.99 0.97 -0.48
C ALA A 46 8.65 0.96 -1.19
N GLY A 47 8.67 1.18 -2.51
CA GLY A 47 7.43 1.14 -3.29
C GLY A 47 6.79 -0.23 -3.26
N GLN A 48 7.61 -1.27 -3.36
CA GLN A 48 7.10 -2.62 -3.32
C GLN A 48 6.49 -2.95 -1.96
N ALA A 49 7.14 -2.49 -0.89
CA ALA A 49 6.63 -2.74 0.45
C ALA A 49 5.27 -2.07 0.64
N LEU A 50 5.11 -0.86 0.13
CA LEU A 50 3.83 -0.17 0.22
C LEU A 50 2.77 -0.87 -0.62
N TRP A 51 3.15 -1.37 -1.79
CA TRP A 51 2.22 -2.11 -2.61
C TRP A 51 1.81 -3.42 -1.95
N ASP A 52 2.77 -4.10 -1.31
CA ASP A 52 2.47 -5.32 -0.58
C ASP A 52 1.51 -5.05 0.57
N LEU A 53 1.72 -3.95 1.26
CA LEU A 53 0.81 -3.55 2.34
C LEU A 53 -0.60 -3.32 1.77
N TYR A 54 -0.69 -2.62 0.65
CA TYR A 54 -1.96 -2.37 0.00
C TYR A 54 -2.66 -3.69 -0.33
N GLN A 55 -1.92 -4.64 -0.89
CA GLN A 55 -2.49 -5.93 -1.28
C GLN A 55 -2.96 -6.71 -0.06
N LEU A 56 -2.16 -6.71 1.00
CA LEU A 56 -2.50 -7.47 2.18
C LEU A 56 -3.71 -6.89 2.89
N VAL A 57 -3.73 -5.58 3.07
CA VAL A 57 -4.87 -4.93 3.72
C VAL A 57 -6.12 -5.10 2.86
N GLY A 58 -5.97 -4.98 1.55
CA GLY A 58 -7.09 -5.17 0.64
C GLY A 58 -7.67 -6.57 0.73
N ALA A 59 -6.79 -7.57 0.79
CA ALA A 59 -7.23 -8.95 0.88
C ALA A 59 -7.98 -9.19 2.19
N GLU A 60 -7.47 -8.64 3.27
CA GLU A 60 -8.14 -8.82 4.57
C GLU A 60 -9.46 -8.09 4.62
N HIS A 61 -9.52 -6.93 4.00
CA HIS A 61 -10.76 -6.16 3.96
C HIS A 61 -11.83 -6.93 3.16
N MET A 62 -11.43 -7.47 2.02
CA MET A 62 -12.36 -8.24 1.19
C MET A 62 -12.79 -9.51 1.88
N ALA A 63 -11.86 -10.19 2.55
CA ALA A 63 -12.19 -11.42 3.26
C ALA A 63 -13.20 -11.14 4.36
N GLY A 64 -13.05 -10.02 5.06
CA GLY A 64 -13.99 -9.64 6.08
C GLY A 64 -15.38 -9.40 5.53
N GLU A 65 -15.45 -8.76 4.38
CA GLU A 65 -16.73 -8.52 3.75
C GLU A 65 -17.37 -9.82 3.28
N ASP A 66 -16.57 -10.70 2.72
CA ASP A 66 -17.08 -11.98 2.28
C ASP A 66 -17.63 -12.79 3.44
N ALA A 67 -16.91 -12.79 4.54
CA ALA A 67 -17.36 -13.52 5.71
C ALA A 67 -18.70 -12.97 6.19
N GLY A 68 -18.83 -11.66 6.22
CA GLY A 68 -20.07 -11.03 6.61
C GLY A 68 -21.19 -11.39 5.69
N SER A 69 -20.92 -11.38 4.40
CA SER A 69 -21.93 -11.73 3.42
C SER A 69 -22.41 -13.15 3.59
N LYS A 70 -21.48 -14.05 3.83
CA LYS A 70 -21.83 -15.45 3.95
C LYS A 70 -22.71 -15.70 5.13
N GLU A 71 -22.50 -14.98 6.18
CA GLU A 71 -23.30 -15.16 7.37
C GLU A 71 -24.66 -14.56 7.24
N SER A 72 -24.80 -13.63 6.35
CA SER A 72 -26.10 -13.05 6.12
C SER A 72 -26.97 -13.99 5.36
#